data_f6a52d342632b46ab5d22c55275faa7e
#
_entry.id   f6a52d342632b46ab5d22c55275faa7e
#
_cell.length_a   1.000
_cell.length_b   1.000
_cell.length_c   1.000
_cell.angle_alpha   90.00
_cell.angle_beta   90.00
_cell.angle_gamma   90.00
#
_symmetry.space_group_name_H-M   'P 1'
#
loop_
_entity.id
_entity.type
_entity.pdbx_description
1 polymer ?
#
loop_
_entity_poly.entity_id
_entity_poly.type
_entity_poly.pdbx_seq_one_letter_code
_entity_poly.pdbx_strand_id
1 'polypeptide(L)'
;SSIDAGEYVSTQDRAREAAMEAVLDEADLAPGDARAELTLRGDLDMDDVSLYAVVARVEREAKVTLSDALVEQWVTLADLLDAVSDAASNH
;
A
#
# COMPACT_ATOMS: atom_id res chain seq x y z
N SER A 1 -5.15 -15.02 -25.54
CA SER A 1 -5.18 -14.40 -25.59
C SER A 1 -4.50 -13.63 -25.72
N SER A 2 -4.52 -13.33 -26.28
CA SER A 2 -3.91 -12.48 -26.38
C SER A 2 -3.92 -11.56 -25.45
N ILE A 3 -4.04 -11.90 -24.34
CA ILE A 3 -3.88 -11.00 -23.33
C ILE A 3 -2.52 -10.46 -23.36
N ASP A 4 -2.42 -9.22 -23.49
CA ASP A 4 -1.17 -8.57 -23.49
C ASP A 4 -0.56 -8.62 -22.18
N ALA A 5 0.73 -8.83 -22.13
CA ALA A 5 1.47 -8.83 -20.89
C ALA A 5 1.26 -7.54 -20.13
N GLY A 6 1.13 -6.44 -20.84
CA GLY A 6 0.95 -5.15 -20.20
C GLY A 6 -0.38 -5.00 -19.48
N GLU A 7 -1.33 -5.84 -19.85
CA GLU A 7 -2.63 -5.79 -19.17
C GLU A 7 -2.77 -6.84 -18.12
N TYR A 8 -1.81 -7.75 -18.04
CA TYR A 8 -1.90 -8.84 -17.11
C TYR A 8 -1.09 -8.52 -15.86
N VAL A 9 -1.57 -7.55 -15.15
CA VAL A 9 -0.94 -7.15 -13.91
C VAL A 9 -1.61 -7.91 -12.78
N SER A 10 -0.83 -8.57 -11.94
CA SER A 10 -1.40 -9.35 -10.86
C SER A 10 -2.09 -8.42 -9.86
N THR A 11 -3.04 -8.98 -9.12
CA THR A 11 -3.74 -8.21 -8.09
C THR A 11 -2.77 -7.73 -7.04
N GLN A 12 -1.75 -8.55 -6.71
CA GLN A 12 -0.73 -8.16 -5.75
C GLN A 12 0.05 -6.94 -6.22
N ASP A 13 0.46 -6.93 -7.48
CA ASP A 13 1.23 -5.81 -8.02
C ASP A 13 0.38 -4.54 -8.02
N ARG A 14 -0.88 -4.67 -8.39
CA ARG A 14 -1.78 -3.53 -8.42
C ARG A 14 -2.00 -2.98 -7.02
N ALA A 15 -2.17 -3.88 -6.05
CA ALA A 15 -2.39 -3.46 -4.67
C ALA A 15 -1.16 -2.74 -4.11
N ARG A 16 0.04 -3.29 -4.38
CA ARG A 16 1.27 -2.65 -3.91
C ARG A 16 1.46 -1.28 -4.56
N GLU A 17 1.16 -1.18 -5.84
CA GLU A 17 1.29 0.08 -6.54
C GLU A 17 0.32 1.12 -6.00
N ALA A 18 -0.92 0.72 -5.77
CA ALA A 18 -1.92 1.63 -5.20
C ALA A 18 -1.49 2.09 -3.81
N ALA A 19 -0.95 1.16 -3.01
CA ALA A 19 -0.50 1.49 -1.67
C ALA A 19 0.68 2.47 -1.73
N MET A 20 1.63 2.22 -2.61
CA MET A 20 2.79 3.09 -2.73
C MET A 20 2.36 4.51 -3.13
N GLU A 21 1.49 4.62 -4.13
CA GLU A 21 1.02 5.93 -4.57
C GLU A 21 0.27 6.66 -3.45
N ALA A 22 -0.53 5.91 -2.70
CA ALA A 22 -1.27 6.52 -1.61
C ALA A 22 -0.34 7.03 -0.52
N VAL A 23 0.71 6.26 -0.21
CA VAL A 23 1.68 6.69 0.79
C VAL A 23 2.43 7.94 0.32
N LEU A 24 2.84 7.95 -0.94
CA LEU A 24 3.54 9.11 -1.49
C LEU A 24 2.69 10.37 -1.39
N ASP A 25 1.40 10.24 -1.67
CA ASP A 25 0.49 11.36 -1.60
C ASP A 25 0.24 11.80 -0.16
N GLU A 26 -0.03 10.85 0.73
CA GLU A 26 -0.36 11.18 2.12
C GLU A 26 0.85 11.71 2.88
N ALA A 27 2.02 11.21 2.60
CA ALA A 27 3.24 11.62 3.27
C ALA A 27 3.96 12.76 2.55
N ASP A 28 3.44 13.18 1.40
CA ASP A 28 4.04 14.22 0.58
C ASP A 28 5.50 13.86 0.26
N LEU A 29 5.68 12.64 -0.21
CA LEU A 29 7.00 12.06 -0.42
C LEU A 29 7.27 11.85 -1.90
N ALA A 30 8.49 12.11 -2.33
CA ALA A 30 8.88 11.87 -3.72
C ALA A 30 9.12 10.38 -3.94
N PRO A 31 8.80 9.85 -5.13
CA PRO A 31 8.98 8.42 -5.38
C PRO A 31 10.40 7.93 -5.12
N GLY A 32 11.40 8.75 -5.43
CA GLY A 32 12.78 8.34 -5.22
C GLY A 32 13.21 8.26 -3.77
N ASP A 33 12.41 8.84 -2.87
CA ASP A 33 12.72 8.84 -1.45
C ASP A 33 11.99 7.73 -0.69
N ALA A 34 11.14 6.98 -1.36
CA ALA A 34 10.34 5.94 -0.70
C ALA A 34 11.16 4.67 -0.55
N ARG A 35 11.67 4.44 0.64
CA ARG A 35 12.44 3.25 0.94
C ARG A 35 11.67 2.35 1.91
N ALA A 36 11.85 1.05 1.74
CA ALA A 36 11.10 0.07 2.49
C ALA A 36 11.32 0.14 4.00
N GLU A 37 12.51 0.55 4.41
CA GLU A 37 12.85 0.60 5.82
C GLU A 37 12.35 1.84 6.56
N LEU A 38 11.79 2.81 5.85
CA LEU A 38 11.29 4.03 6.50
C LEU A 38 10.10 3.68 7.40
N THR A 39 10.08 4.27 8.60
CA THR A 39 8.97 4.03 9.50
C THR A 39 7.81 4.94 9.15
N LEU A 40 6.62 4.37 9.19
CA LEU A 40 5.41 5.10 8.77
C LEU A 40 5.13 6.29 9.68
N ARG A 41 5.14 6.05 10.98
CA ARG A 41 4.79 7.11 11.93
C ARG A 41 5.95 8.00 12.30
N GLY A 42 7.18 7.48 12.19
CA GLY A 42 8.37 8.26 12.52
C GLY A 42 8.91 8.99 11.32
N ASP A 43 9.53 8.24 10.41
CA ASP A 43 10.20 8.85 9.24
C ASP A 43 9.23 9.56 8.31
N LEU A 44 8.06 8.97 8.10
CA LEU A 44 7.08 9.53 7.17
C LEU A 44 6.06 10.42 7.86
N ASP A 45 6.11 10.46 9.19
CA ASP A 45 5.22 11.33 9.99
C ASP A 45 3.74 11.11 9.67
N MET A 46 3.37 9.87 9.43
CA MET A 46 1.97 9.53 9.14
C MET A 46 1.27 9.19 10.45
N ASP A 47 -0.01 9.55 10.53
CA ASP A 47 -0.80 9.22 11.69
C ASP A 47 -1.90 8.24 11.29
N ASP A 48 -2.79 7.91 12.23
CA ASP A 48 -3.87 6.95 11.96
C ASP A 48 -4.74 7.40 10.79
N VAL A 49 -5.04 8.69 10.73
CA VAL A 49 -5.91 9.21 9.67
C VAL A 49 -5.25 9.00 8.30
N SER A 50 -3.96 9.31 8.20
CA SER A 50 -3.23 9.11 6.95
C SER A 50 -3.18 7.64 6.56
N LEU A 51 -2.92 6.77 7.55
CA LEU A 51 -2.83 5.34 7.27
C LEU A 51 -4.19 4.77 6.85
N TYR A 52 -5.27 5.19 7.49
CA TYR A 52 -6.60 4.74 7.09
C TYR A 52 -6.96 5.26 5.70
N ALA A 53 -6.48 6.44 5.34
CA ALA A 53 -6.71 6.96 4.00
C ALA A 53 -6.01 6.08 2.96
N VAL A 54 -4.80 5.62 3.27
CA VAL A 54 -4.07 4.69 2.40
C VAL A 54 -4.87 3.39 2.26
N VAL A 55 -5.34 2.85 3.37
CA VAL A 55 -6.11 1.61 3.37
C VAL A 55 -7.36 1.76 2.50
N ALA A 56 -8.10 2.83 2.68
CA ALA A 56 -9.33 3.05 1.93
C ALA A 56 -9.04 3.15 0.44
N ARG A 57 -7.96 3.81 0.08
CA ARG A 57 -7.60 3.96 -1.32
C ARG A 57 -7.22 2.62 -1.94
N VAL A 58 -6.43 1.82 -1.22
CA VAL A 58 -6.03 0.50 -1.71
C VAL A 58 -7.26 -0.40 -1.87
N GLU A 59 -8.16 -0.38 -0.90
CA GLU A 59 -9.36 -1.20 -0.98
C GLU A 59 -10.19 -0.83 -2.20
N ARG A 60 -10.29 0.46 -2.48
CA ARG A 60 -11.08 0.93 -3.60
C ARG A 60 -10.42 0.62 -4.93
N GLU A 61 -9.12 0.86 -5.05
CA GLU A 61 -8.43 0.73 -6.33
C GLU A 61 -8.05 -0.71 -6.66
N ALA A 62 -7.67 -1.48 -5.66
CA ALA A 62 -7.26 -2.86 -5.88
C ALA A 62 -8.37 -3.87 -5.54
N LYS A 63 -9.47 -3.40 -4.99
CA LYS A 63 -10.63 -4.25 -4.66
C LYS A 63 -10.28 -5.36 -3.68
N VAL A 64 -9.47 -5.03 -2.70
CA VAL A 64 -9.10 -5.96 -1.64
C VAL A 64 -9.70 -5.47 -0.32
N THR A 65 -9.73 -6.34 0.67
CA THR A 65 -10.23 -6.00 1.99
C THR A 65 -9.10 -6.08 2.99
N LEU A 66 -8.92 -5.00 3.75
CA LEU A 66 -7.87 -4.94 4.76
C LEU A 66 -8.53 -4.70 6.12
N SER A 67 -8.05 -5.41 7.14
CA SER A 67 -8.56 -5.23 8.48
C SER A 67 -7.93 -3.99 9.13
N ASP A 68 -8.73 -3.21 9.84
CA ASP A 68 -8.21 -2.04 10.56
C ASP A 68 -7.15 -2.44 11.59
N ALA A 69 -7.27 -3.65 12.14
CA ALA A 69 -6.30 -4.11 13.13
C ALA A 69 -4.90 -4.25 12.55
N LEU A 70 -4.79 -4.47 11.24
CA LEU A 70 -3.47 -4.58 10.61
C LEU A 70 -2.70 -3.27 10.68
N VAL A 71 -3.41 -2.17 10.60
CA VAL A 71 -2.78 -0.84 10.57
C VAL A 71 -1.93 -0.62 11.81
N GLU A 72 -2.40 -1.10 12.95
CA GLU A 72 -1.70 -0.89 14.20
C GLU A 72 -0.42 -1.72 14.28
N GLN A 73 -0.30 -2.75 13.46
CA GLN A 73 0.86 -3.62 13.47
C GLN A 73 1.98 -3.15 12.54
N TRP A 74 1.68 -2.24 11.65
CA TRP A 74 2.66 -1.80 10.67
C TRP A 74 3.62 -0.78 11.29
N VAL A 75 4.90 -1.02 11.13
CA VAL A 75 5.94 -0.11 11.61
C VAL A 75 6.62 0.58 10.43
N THR A 76 6.99 -0.19 9.40
CA THR A 76 7.72 0.35 8.26
C THR A 76 6.86 0.32 7.01
N LEU A 77 7.33 1.01 5.98
CA LEU A 77 6.69 0.98 4.67
C LEU A 77 6.63 -0.46 4.15
N ALA A 78 7.68 -1.25 4.39
CA ALA A 78 7.69 -2.64 3.97
C ALA A 78 6.54 -3.41 4.62
N ASP A 79 6.27 -3.17 5.90
CA ASP A 79 5.18 -3.84 6.58
C ASP A 79 3.84 -3.58 5.90
N LEU A 80 3.62 -2.33 5.54
CA LEU A 80 2.37 -1.93 4.88
C LEU A 80 2.26 -2.60 3.51
N LEU A 81 3.33 -2.53 2.72
CA LEU A 81 3.31 -3.11 1.38
C LEU A 81 3.14 -4.62 1.42
N ASP A 82 3.79 -5.30 2.37
CA ASP A 82 3.67 -6.75 2.50
C ASP A 82 2.25 -7.14 2.90
N ALA A 83 1.66 -6.40 3.81
CA ALA A 83 0.30 -6.69 4.25
C ALA A 83 -0.71 -6.51 3.11
N VAL A 84 -0.52 -5.47 2.31
CA VAL A 84 -1.38 -5.21 1.17
C VAL A 84 -1.23 -6.32 0.13
N SER A 85 0.00 -6.74 -0.11
CA SER A 85 0.28 -7.81 -1.06
C SER A 85 -0.34 -9.13 -0.59
N ASP A 86 -0.25 -9.41 0.71
CA ASP A 86 -0.86 -10.62 1.27
C ASP A 86 -2.37 -10.60 1.14
N ALA A 87 -2.99 -9.47 1.41
CA ALA A 87 -4.43 -9.35 1.30
C ALA A 87 -4.89 -9.60 -0.15
N ALA A 88 -4.13 -9.10 -1.10
CA ALA A 88 -4.42 -9.29 -2.51
C ALA A 88 -4.22 -10.74 -2.92
N SER A 89 -3.23 -11.41 -2.32
CA SER A 89 -2.95 -12.80 -2.62
C SER A 89 -4.08 -13.72 -2.13
N ASN A 90 -4.73 -13.34 -1.04
CA ASN A 90 -5.79 -14.14 -0.47
C ASN A 90 -7.17 -13.76 -1.00
N HIS A 91 -7.21 -12.86 -1.92
CA HIS A 91 -8.46 -12.38 -2.49
C HIS A 91 -9.00 -13.35 -3.60
#